data_2e5c37d619f9948b0b065a0c33938395
#
_entry.id   2e5c37d619f9948b0b065a0c33938395
#
_cell.length_a   1.000
_cell.length_b   1.000
_cell.length_c   1.000
_cell.angle_alpha   90.00
_cell.angle_beta   90.00
_cell.angle_gamma   90.00
#
_symmetry.space_group_name_H-M   'P 1'
#
loop_
_entity.id
_entity.type
_entity.pdbx_description
1 polymer ?
#
loop_
_entity_poly.entity_id
_entity_poly.type
_entity_poly.pdbx_seq_one_letter_code
_entity_poly.pdbx_strand_id
1 'polypeptide(L)'
;QVMAALFPVEPEQETDQASVMAWGCDPDALSADPYQGAKDAVYASVAKLVAAGADYRKAYLTLQEFFEKLRDEPTRWGKPFAALLGALDAQLELGCAAIGGKDSMSGTFHDLDVPPTLISFAIAPIQAGEVLSPEFKEAGHPVYLFVGDALAEHPMAAWDKLRELHKAGKVKAAWAVEHGFAETVMNMSFGNRIGFAMGPDVDTNWYTPWPRSIVAELTEEIDFPLAIRLGTTTAEPVITIGGDSAPIDELLALNEGVLEDVYPTRAGESAPARTLSWDCLLYTSD
;
A
#
# COMPACT_ATOMS: atom_id res chain seq x y z
N GLN A 1 4.99 2.61 1.43
CA GLN A 1 4.03 1.76 0.70
C GLN A 1 4.38 1.60 -0.79
N VAL A 2 5.24 2.42 -1.34
CA VAL A 2 5.63 2.35 -2.75
C VAL A 2 7.13 2.19 -2.90
N MET A 3 7.55 1.72 -4.06
CA MET A 3 8.91 1.79 -4.55
C MET A 3 8.98 2.92 -5.58
N ALA A 4 9.85 3.91 -5.36
CA ALA A 4 10.09 5.01 -6.28
C ALA A 4 11.49 4.91 -6.87
N ALA A 5 11.62 5.03 -8.19
CA ALA A 5 12.90 4.94 -8.88
C ALA A 5 12.95 5.91 -10.06
N LEU A 6 14.08 6.58 -10.24
CA LEU A 6 14.34 7.37 -11.45
C LEU A 6 14.36 6.47 -12.68
N PHE A 7 13.91 6.97 -13.81
CA PHE A 7 14.07 6.24 -15.05
C PHE A 7 15.57 6.13 -15.41
N PRO A 8 16.01 4.96 -15.88
CA PRO A 8 17.37 4.80 -16.31
C PRO A 8 17.63 5.66 -17.55
N VAL A 9 18.73 6.41 -17.53
CA VAL A 9 19.23 7.22 -18.64
C VAL A 9 20.71 6.91 -18.84
N GLU A 10 21.29 7.38 -19.95
CA GLU A 10 22.73 7.22 -20.20
C GLU A 10 23.55 7.90 -19.08
N PRO A 11 24.78 7.40 -18.78
CA PRO A 11 25.57 7.85 -17.63
C PRO A 11 25.84 9.35 -17.57
N GLU A 12 25.85 10.03 -18.72
CA GLU A 12 26.10 11.46 -18.84
C GLU A 12 24.83 12.31 -18.77
N GLN A 13 23.67 11.68 -18.64
CA GLN A 13 22.37 12.34 -18.58
C GLN A 13 21.82 12.34 -17.17
N GLU A 14 21.04 13.35 -16.87
CA GLU A 14 20.25 13.43 -15.63
C GLU A 14 18.76 13.45 -15.96
N THR A 15 17.95 12.94 -15.05
CA THR A 15 16.48 12.97 -15.16
C THR A 15 15.86 13.16 -13.79
N ASP A 16 14.75 13.89 -13.76
CA ASP A 16 13.84 13.98 -12.63
C ASP A 16 12.56 13.15 -12.85
N GLN A 17 12.47 12.47 -14.00
CA GLN A 17 11.39 11.53 -14.27
C GLN A 17 11.60 10.25 -13.48
N ALA A 18 10.55 9.85 -12.75
CA ALA A 18 10.56 8.64 -11.93
C ALA A 18 9.30 7.79 -12.19
N SER A 19 9.34 6.57 -11.77
CA SER A 19 8.16 5.72 -11.60
C SER A 19 7.93 5.45 -10.12
N VAL A 20 6.67 5.34 -9.74
CA VAL A 20 6.26 4.75 -8.47
C VAL A 20 5.51 3.47 -8.75
N MET A 21 5.80 2.44 -7.95
CA MET A 21 5.18 1.12 -8.04
C MET A 21 4.67 0.69 -6.67
N ALA A 22 3.49 0.10 -6.65
CA ALA A 22 2.88 -0.46 -5.45
C ALA A 22 2.19 -1.79 -5.78
N TRP A 23 1.81 -2.51 -4.74
CA TRP A 23 1.02 -3.73 -4.86
C TRP A 23 -0.16 -3.72 -3.88
N GLY A 24 -1.20 -4.50 -4.20
CA GLY A 24 -2.33 -4.78 -3.34
C GLY A 24 -2.71 -6.25 -3.42
N CYS A 25 -2.96 -6.85 -2.27
CA CYS A 25 -3.43 -8.23 -2.12
C CYS A 25 -3.85 -8.46 -0.67
N ASP A 26 -4.98 -9.10 -0.50
CA ASP A 26 -5.43 -9.63 0.79
C ASP A 26 -5.99 -11.04 0.57
N PRO A 27 -5.21 -12.10 0.89
CA PRO A 27 -5.63 -13.48 0.71
C PRO A 27 -6.84 -13.88 1.56
N ASP A 28 -7.05 -13.25 2.71
CA ASP A 28 -8.20 -13.52 3.58
C ASP A 28 -9.49 -12.95 2.96
N ALA A 29 -9.43 -11.71 2.47
CA ALA A 29 -10.53 -11.10 1.72
C ALA A 29 -10.85 -11.89 0.44
N LEU A 30 -9.83 -12.33 -0.32
CA LEU A 30 -9.99 -13.18 -1.51
C LEU A 30 -10.57 -14.54 -1.18
N SER A 31 -10.25 -15.12 -0.02
CA SER A 31 -10.82 -16.40 0.45
C SER A 31 -12.29 -16.27 0.84
N ALA A 32 -12.67 -15.13 1.41
CA ALA A 32 -14.06 -14.82 1.77
C ALA A 32 -14.92 -14.51 0.54
N ASP A 33 -14.43 -13.68 -0.36
CA ASP A 33 -15.08 -13.30 -1.61
C ASP A 33 -14.02 -12.97 -2.69
N PRO A 34 -13.73 -13.90 -3.61
CA PRO A 34 -12.73 -13.70 -4.66
C PRO A 34 -13.00 -12.49 -5.55
N TYR A 35 -14.25 -12.16 -5.84
CA TYR A 35 -14.61 -11.00 -6.64
C TYR A 35 -14.28 -9.70 -5.91
N GLN A 36 -14.80 -9.54 -4.68
CA GLN A 36 -14.59 -8.32 -3.92
C GLN A 36 -13.13 -8.16 -3.49
N GLY A 37 -12.49 -9.25 -3.03
CA GLY A 37 -11.08 -9.22 -2.64
C GLY A 37 -10.14 -8.83 -3.80
N ALA A 38 -10.40 -9.31 -5.02
CA ALA A 38 -9.63 -8.92 -6.20
C ALA A 38 -9.90 -7.45 -6.61
N LYS A 39 -11.16 -7.02 -6.51
CA LYS A 39 -11.54 -5.62 -6.74
C LYS A 39 -10.78 -4.69 -5.78
N ASP A 40 -10.77 -5.03 -4.49
CA ASP A 40 -10.09 -4.26 -3.45
C ASP A 40 -8.55 -4.32 -3.60
N ALA A 41 -7.97 -5.42 -4.06
CA ALA A 41 -6.55 -5.51 -4.36
C ALA A 41 -6.11 -4.51 -5.45
N VAL A 42 -6.92 -4.32 -6.49
CA VAL A 42 -6.66 -3.30 -7.52
C VAL A 42 -6.74 -1.90 -6.92
N TYR A 43 -7.78 -1.61 -6.14
CA TYR A 43 -7.90 -0.31 -5.48
C TYR A 43 -6.76 -0.04 -4.51
N ALA A 44 -6.34 -1.01 -3.71
CA ALA A 44 -5.25 -0.87 -2.76
C ALA A 44 -3.93 -0.51 -3.46
N SER A 45 -3.61 -1.18 -4.56
CA SER A 45 -2.38 -0.89 -5.31
C SER A 45 -2.38 0.54 -5.88
N VAL A 46 -3.51 1.00 -6.42
CA VAL A 46 -3.63 2.35 -7.00
C VAL A 46 -3.72 3.43 -5.91
N ALA A 47 -4.43 3.17 -4.79
CA ALA A 47 -4.49 4.10 -3.65
C ALA A 47 -3.10 4.41 -3.09
N LYS A 48 -2.21 3.42 -3.03
CA LYS A 48 -0.81 3.60 -2.62
C LYS A 48 -0.04 4.53 -3.56
N LEU A 49 -0.29 4.44 -4.88
CA LEU A 49 0.30 5.38 -5.84
C LEU A 49 -0.20 6.81 -5.60
N VAL A 50 -1.50 6.97 -5.32
CA VAL A 50 -2.10 8.28 -5.03
C VAL A 50 -1.54 8.85 -3.73
N ALA A 51 -1.42 8.03 -2.68
CA ALA A 51 -0.80 8.42 -1.41
C ALA A 51 0.64 8.90 -1.59
N ALA A 52 1.37 8.31 -2.54
CA ALA A 52 2.73 8.74 -2.91
C ALA A 52 2.77 9.97 -3.83
N GLY A 53 1.63 10.57 -4.19
CA GLY A 53 1.55 11.79 -5.01
C GLY A 53 1.29 11.56 -6.51
N ALA A 54 1.22 10.30 -6.97
CA ALA A 54 1.01 10.01 -8.38
C ALA A 54 -0.43 10.27 -8.84
N ASP A 55 -0.59 10.40 -10.15
CA ASP A 55 -1.89 10.51 -10.80
C ASP A 55 -2.40 9.12 -11.19
N TYR A 56 -3.47 8.65 -10.53
CA TYR A 56 -4.08 7.36 -10.83
C TYR A 56 -4.51 7.21 -12.29
N ARG A 57 -4.85 8.30 -12.97
CA ARG A 57 -5.22 8.30 -14.39
C ARG A 57 -4.08 7.92 -15.33
N LYS A 58 -2.85 7.92 -14.82
CA LYS A 58 -1.64 7.51 -15.51
C LYS A 58 -1.16 6.13 -15.08
N ALA A 59 -1.91 5.46 -14.22
CA ALA A 59 -1.56 4.13 -13.73
C ALA A 59 -1.80 3.06 -14.79
N TYR A 60 -0.89 2.09 -14.81
CA TYR A 60 -1.04 0.81 -15.49
C TYR A 60 -0.89 -0.31 -14.49
N LEU A 61 -1.51 -1.45 -14.77
CA LEU A 61 -1.52 -2.60 -13.88
C LEU A 61 -0.83 -3.81 -14.52
N THR A 62 -0.29 -4.67 -13.67
CA THR A 62 -0.02 -6.07 -14.00
C THR A 62 -0.63 -6.93 -12.91
N LEU A 63 -1.24 -8.06 -13.30
CA LEU A 63 -1.93 -8.94 -12.36
C LEU A 63 -1.17 -10.26 -12.24
N GLN A 64 -1.05 -10.75 -11.01
CA GLN A 64 -0.49 -12.05 -10.71
C GLN A 64 -1.54 -12.88 -9.99
N GLU A 65 -1.93 -14.01 -10.57
CA GLU A 65 -2.85 -14.94 -9.94
C GLU A 65 -2.16 -16.23 -9.50
N PHE A 66 -2.57 -16.77 -8.35
CA PHE A 66 -2.14 -18.06 -7.87
C PHE A 66 -3.29 -18.74 -7.12
N PHE A 67 -3.78 -19.84 -7.69
CA PHE A 67 -4.90 -20.61 -7.17
C PHE A 67 -4.54 -22.09 -7.07
N GLU A 68 -5.36 -22.84 -6.31
CA GLU A 68 -5.28 -24.28 -6.23
C GLU A 68 -5.49 -24.96 -7.60
N LYS A 69 -5.11 -26.24 -7.72
CA LYS A 69 -5.40 -27.03 -8.92
C LYS A 69 -6.90 -27.10 -9.15
N LEU A 70 -7.33 -26.72 -10.34
CA LEU A 70 -8.75 -26.57 -10.67
C LEU A 70 -9.49 -27.90 -10.78
N ARG A 71 -8.83 -28.98 -11.24
CA ARG A 71 -9.41 -30.30 -11.44
C ARG A 71 -10.69 -30.20 -12.29
N ASP A 72 -11.56 -31.21 -12.22
CA ASP A 72 -12.90 -31.19 -12.84
C ASP A 72 -13.97 -30.69 -11.84
N GLU A 73 -13.65 -29.62 -11.09
CA GLU A 73 -14.48 -29.07 -10.02
C GLU A 73 -14.92 -27.64 -10.36
N PRO A 74 -16.18 -27.41 -10.76
CA PRO A 74 -16.65 -26.09 -11.19
C PRO A 74 -16.43 -24.97 -10.14
N THR A 75 -16.52 -25.28 -8.85
CA THR A 75 -16.31 -24.32 -7.76
C THR A 75 -14.86 -23.82 -7.70
N ARG A 76 -13.89 -24.66 -8.07
CA ARG A 76 -12.48 -24.27 -8.15
C ARG A 76 -12.22 -23.36 -9.34
N TRP A 77 -12.88 -23.59 -10.46
CA TRP A 77 -12.84 -22.72 -11.65
C TRP A 77 -13.51 -21.37 -11.39
N GLY A 78 -14.56 -21.35 -10.57
CA GLY A 78 -15.31 -20.16 -10.21
C GLY A 78 -14.48 -19.11 -9.47
N LYS A 79 -13.49 -19.51 -8.66
CA LYS A 79 -12.68 -18.58 -7.86
C LYS A 79 -11.80 -17.66 -8.72
N PRO A 80 -10.88 -18.16 -9.59
CA PRO A 80 -10.11 -17.28 -10.46
C PRO A 80 -11.00 -16.47 -11.42
N PHE A 81 -12.09 -17.05 -11.91
CA PHE A 81 -13.02 -16.31 -12.76
C PHE A 81 -13.69 -15.14 -12.04
N ALA A 82 -14.14 -15.33 -10.78
CA ALA A 82 -14.70 -14.28 -9.97
C ALA A 82 -13.66 -13.19 -9.65
N ALA A 83 -12.43 -13.60 -9.32
CA ALA A 83 -11.34 -12.67 -9.07
C ALA A 83 -11.02 -11.78 -10.30
N LEU A 84 -10.95 -12.40 -11.49
CA LEU A 84 -10.75 -11.64 -12.74
C LEU A 84 -11.89 -10.67 -13.03
N LEU A 85 -13.15 -11.03 -12.76
CA LEU A 85 -14.28 -10.11 -12.92
C LEU A 85 -14.18 -8.93 -11.95
N GLY A 86 -13.84 -9.15 -10.69
CA GLY A 86 -13.63 -8.09 -9.71
C GLY A 86 -12.50 -7.15 -10.11
N ALA A 87 -11.37 -7.69 -10.56
CA ALA A 87 -10.25 -6.90 -11.06
C ALA A 87 -10.62 -6.12 -12.33
N LEU A 88 -11.45 -6.69 -13.23
CA LEU A 88 -11.95 -6.00 -14.42
C LEU A 88 -12.84 -4.81 -14.04
N ASP A 89 -13.78 -5.00 -13.12
CA ASP A 89 -14.66 -3.92 -12.69
C ASP A 89 -13.88 -2.76 -12.07
N ALA A 90 -12.88 -3.05 -11.23
CA ALA A 90 -12.00 -1.99 -10.71
C ALA A 90 -11.25 -1.24 -11.82
N GLN A 91 -10.74 -1.95 -12.84
CA GLN A 91 -10.09 -1.33 -13.98
C GLN A 91 -11.03 -0.39 -14.77
N LEU A 92 -12.27 -0.81 -14.97
CA LEU A 92 -13.28 -0.01 -15.66
C LEU A 92 -13.66 1.24 -14.85
N GLU A 93 -13.84 1.09 -13.54
CA GLU A 93 -14.17 2.21 -12.65
C GLU A 93 -13.00 3.22 -12.56
N LEU A 94 -11.75 2.75 -12.50
CA LEU A 94 -10.56 3.59 -12.42
C LEU A 94 -10.12 4.16 -13.77
N GLY A 95 -10.56 3.56 -14.87
CA GLY A 95 -10.06 3.88 -16.20
C GLY A 95 -8.59 3.51 -16.41
N CYS A 96 -8.05 2.55 -15.67
CA CYS A 96 -6.68 2.06 -15.81
C CYS A 96 -6.67 0.63 -16.36
N ALA A 97 -5.66 0.32 -17.19
CA ALA A 97 -5.57 -0.96 -17.88
C ALA A 97 -4.50 -1.87 -17.30
N ALA A 98 -4.82 -3.16 -17.16
CA ALA A 98 -3.78 -4.18 -17.01
C ALA A 98 -3.08 -4.38 -18.36
N ILE A 99 -1.77 -4.20 -18.36
CA ILE A 99 -0.91 -4.31 -19.56
C ILE A 99 -0.23 -5.67 -19.66
N GLY A 100 -0.37 -6.50 -18.65
CA GLY A 100 0.18 -7.84 -18.59
C GLY A 100 -0.17 -8.54 -17.30
N GLY A 101 0.33 -9.74 -17.16
CA GLY A 101 0.12 -10.52 -15.96
C GLY A 101 0.59 -11.95 -16.14
N LYS A 102 0.38 -12.74 -15.10
CA LYS A 102 0.71 -14.16 -15.07
C LYS A 102 -0.27 -14.87 -14.14
N ASP A 103 -0.79 -15.98 -14.57
CA ASP A 103 -1.64 -16.85 -13.78
C ASP A 103 -0.99 -18.22 -13.53
N SER A 104 -1.40 -18.86 -12.45
CA SER A 104 -1.02 -20.23 -12.13
C SER A 104 -2.10 -20.90 -11.31
N MET A 105 -2.57 -22.05 -11.78
CA MET A 105 -3.56 -22.89 -11.10
C MET A 105 -2.88 -24.20 -10.64
N SER A 106 -1.70 -24.08 -10.01
CA SER A 106 -0.87 -25.20 -9.56
C SER A 106 -0.66 -25.24 -8.04
N GLY A 107 -1.35 -24.39 -7.30
CA GLY A 107 -1.17 -24.19 -5.86
C GLY A 107 -1.77 -25.29 -4.97
N THR A 108 -1.58 -26.55 -5.32
CA THR A 108 -2.00 -27.69 -4.50
C THR A 108 -0.82 -28.61 -4.26
N PHE A 109 -0.53 -28.90 -3.00
CA PHE A 109 0.45 -29.88 -2.58
C PHE A 109 -0.22 -30.91 -1.66
N HIS A 110 -0.39 -32.14 -2.16
CA HIS A 110 -1.18 -33.19 -1.52
C HIS A 110 -2.63 -32.74 -1.26
N ASP A 111 -3.00 -32.55 0.00
CA ASP A 111 -4.29 -32.09 0.51
C ASP A 111 -4.31 -30.61 0.90
N LEU A 112 -3.18 -29.93 0.75
CA LEU A 112 -3.03 -28.51 1.07
C LEU A 112 -3.23 -27.67 -0.20
N ASP A 113 -4.24 -26.83 -0.19
CA ASP A 113 -4.50 -25.84 -1.22
C ASP A 113 -3.99 -24.46 -0.77
N VAL A 114 -3.36 -23.71 -1.67
CA VAL A 114 -3.05 -22.28 -1.40
C VAL A 114 -4.34 -21.47 -1.28
N PRO A 115 -4.37 -20.42 -0.45
CA PRO A 115 -5.51 -19.50 -0.46
C PRO A 115 -5.62 -18.82 -1.84
N PRO A 116 -6.84 -18.48 -2.28
CA PRO A 116 -7.04 -17.66 -3.46
C PRO A 116 -6.19 -16.41 -3.42
N THR A 117 -5.40 -16.16 -4.47
CA THR A 117 -4.46 -15.04 -4.51
C THR A 117 -4.56 -14.32 -5.85
N LEU A 118 -4.87 -13.04 -5.81
CA LEU A 118 -4.68 -12.09 -6.90
C LEU A 118 -3.92 -10.90 -6.37
N ILE A 119 -2.74 -10.67 -6.92
CA ILE A 119 -1.92 -9.51 -6.61
C ILE A 119 -2.05 -8.51 -7.76
N SER A 120 -2.46 -7.29 -7.45
CA SER A 120 -2.40 -6.16 -8.38
C SER A 120 -1.12 -5.39 -8.14
N PHE A 121 -0.29 -5.26 -9.17
CA PHE A 121 0.82 -4.32 -9.19
C PHE A 121 0.42 -3.10 -10.01
N ALA A 122 0.51 -1.92 -9.42
CA ALA A 122 0.24 -0.67 -10.10
C ALA A 122 1.54 0.12 -10.28
N ILE A 123 1.70 0.76 -11.44
CA ILE A 123 2.83 1.62 -11.75
C ILE A 123 2.34 2.92 -12.39
N ALA A 124 2.93 4.04 -12.00
CA ALA A 124 2.65 5.34 -12.62
C ALA A 124 3.93 6.19 -12.73
N PRO A 125 4.06 7.02 -13.79
CA PRO A 125 5.12 8.02 -13.87
C PRO A 125 4.84 9.19 -12.92
N ILE A 126 5.91 9.76 -12.38
CA ILE A 126 5.88 10.92 -11.48
C ILE A 126 7.17 11.73 -11.63
N GLN A 127 7.14 13.02 -11.26
CA GLN A 127 8.37 13.78 -11.04
C GLN A 127 8.97 13.39 -9.69
N ALA A 128 10.27 13.15 -9.61
CA ALA A 128 10.92 12.70 -8.37
C ALA A 128 10.67 13.66 -7.20
N GLY A 129 10.63 14.96 -7.46
CA GLY A 129 10.34 16.00 -6.45
C GLY A 129 8.89 16.04 -5.97
N GLU A 130 7.97 15.32 -6.63
CA GLU A 130 6.55 15.21 -6.24
C GLU A 130 6.28 13.97 -5.39
N VAL A 131 7.26 13.08 -5.20
CA VAL A 131 7.06 11.86 -4.42
C VAL A 131 6.91 12.20 -2.94
N LEU A 132 5.78 11.78 -2.35
CA LEU A 132 5.53 11.87 -0.92
C LEU A 132 6.04 10.62 -0.21
N SER A 133 6.78 10.83 0.88
CA SER A 133 7.07 9.75 1.81
C SER A 133 5.99 9.69 2.91
N PRO A 134 5.72 8.50 3.46
CA PRO A 134 4.50 8.27 4.23
C PRO A 134 4.57 8.67 5.72
N GLU A 135 5.77 8.83 6.28
CA GLU A 135 5.94 9.16 7.70
C GLU A 135 5.51 10.60 8.02
N PHE A 136 4.90 10.83 9.19
CA PHE A 136 4.57 12.17 9.69
C PHE A 136 5.81 13.08 9.73
N LYS A 137 5.63 14.36 9.36
CA LYS A 137 6.73 15.31 9.20
C LYS A 137 6.86 16.32 10.32
N GLU A 138 5.76 16.83 10.82
CA GLU A 138 5.77 17.93 11.80
C GLU A 138 4.68 17.77 12.84
N ALA A 139 4.95 18.16 14.09
CA ALA A 139 3.95 18.18 15.15
C ALA A 139 3.02 19.40 15.00
N GLY A 140 1.75 19.22 15.38
CA GLY A 140 0.74 20.26 15.31
C GLY A 140 -0.07 20.29 14.03
N HIS A 141 0.22 19.42 13.08
CA HIS A 141 -0.50 19.32 11.83
C HIS A 141 -1.80 18.51 11.97
N PRO A 142 -2.89 18.93 11.30
CA PRO A 142 -4.11 18.15 11.24
C PRO A 142 -3.93 16.91 10.37
N VAL A 143 -4.55 15.81 10.80
CA VAL A 143 -4.57 14.53 10.10
C VAL A 143 -5.98 14.22 9.66
N TYR A 144 -6.14 13.89 8.38
CA TYR A 144 -7.44 13.60 7.77
C TYR A 144 -7.48 12.22 7.12
N LEU A 145 -8.65 11.57 7.20
CA LEU A 145 -9.00 10.42 6.39
C LEU A 145 -9.78 10.91 5.18
N PHE A 146 -9.22 10.76 4.00
CA PHE A 146 -9.89 10.95 2.72
C PHE A 146 -10.65 9.65 2.38
N VAL A 147 -11.95 9.70 2.46
CA VAL A 147 -12.81 8.51 2.33
C VAL A 147 -13.05 8.19 0.86
N GLY A 148 -12.59 7.02 0.43
CA GLY A 148 -12.94 6.45 -0.86
C GLY A 148 -14.35 5.85 -0.80
N ASP A 149 -15.31 6.46 -1.45
CA ASP A 149 -16.71 6.00 -1.46
C ASP A 149 -17.05 5.35 -2.80
N ALA A 150 -17.26 4.04 -2.77
CA ALA A 150 -17.64 3.25 -3.94
C ALA A 150 -19.04 3.58 -4.47
N LEU A 151 -19.90 4.14 -3.62
CA LEU A 151 -21.28 4.49 -3.97
C LEU A 151 -21.43 5.97 -4.37
N ALA A 152 -20.37 6.76 -4.25
CA ALA A 152 -20.39 8.15 -4.66
C ALA A 152 -20.56 8.28 -6.18
N GLU A 153 -21.26 9.32 -6.62
CA GLU A 153 -21.37 9.66 -8.05
C GLU A 153 -19.98 9.85 -8.71
N HIS A 154 -18.98 10.22 -7.90
CA HIS A 154 -17.59 10.35 -8.31
C HIS A 154 -16.68 9.59 -7.33
N PRO A 155 -16.49 8.27 -7.50
CA PRO A 155 -15.78 7.42 -6.54
C PRO A 155 -14.35 7.88 -6.19
N MET A 156 -13.70 8.62 -7.10
CA MET A 156 -12.33 9.11 -6.94
C MET A 156 -12.25 10.58 -6.46
N ALA A 157 -13.35 11.19 -6.07
CA ALA A 157 -13.38 12.62 -5.66
C ALA A 157 -12.43 12.91 -4.48
N ALA A 158 -12.29 11.98 -3.54
CA ALA A 158 -11.36 12.10 -2.41
C ALA A 158 -9.89 12.10 -2.89
N TRP A 159 -9.55 11.24 -3.86
CA TRP A 159 -8.20 11.19 -4.44
C TRP A 159 -7.88 12.43 -5.27
N ASP A 160 -8.86 12.94 -6.00
CA ASP A 160 -8.71 14.20 -6.76
C ASP A 160 -8.45 15.38 -5.84
N LYS A 161 -9.18 15.45 -4.70
CA LYS A 161 -8.95 16.50 -3.70
C LYS A 161 -7.59 16.36 -3.03
N LEU A 162 -7.18 15.15 -2.65
CA LEU A 162 -5.86 14.93 -2.09
C LEU A 162 -4.75 15.37 -3.05
N ARG A 163 -4.89 15.04 -4.33
CA ARG A 163 -3.95 15.43 -5.37
C ARG A 163 -3.91 16.96 -5.58
N GLU A 164 -5.07 17.64 -5.56
CA GLU A 164 -5.14 19.10 -5.59
C GLU A 164 -4.33 19.72 -4.43
N LEU A 165 -4.56 19.22 -3.21
CA LEU A 165 -3.85 19.68 -2.01
C LEU A 165 -2.35 19.38 -2.08
N HIS A 166 -1.97 18.22 -2.60
CA HIS A 166 -0.56 17.88 -2.80
C HIS A 166 0.14 18.85 -3.75
N LYS A 167 -0.46 19.13 -4.91
CA LYS A 167 0.06 20.12 -5.86
C LYS A 167 0.15 21.54 -5.29
N ALA A 168 -0.73 21.87 -4.35
CA ALA A 168 -0.69 23.13 -3.62
C ALA A 168 0.36 23.14 -2.48
N GLY A 169 1.11 22.05 -2.26
CA GLY A 169 2.11 21.93 -1.19
C GLY A 169 1.52 21.76 0.20
N LYS A 170 0.23 21.41 0.31
CA LYS A 170 -0.50 21.31 1.57
C LYS A 170 -0.48 19.90 2.19
N VAL A 171 -0.06 18.88 1.45
CA VAL A 171 0.10 17.51 1.95
C VAL A 171 1.56 17.29 2.32
N LYS A 172 1.82 16.86 3.55
CA LYS A 172 3.16 16.55 4.06
C LYS A 172 3.48 15.07 3.99
N ALA A 173 2.50 14.23 4.30
CA ALA A 173 2.62 12.78 4.27
C ALA A 173 1.25 12.16 3.95
N ALA A 174 1.25 10.98 3.37
CA ALA A 174 0.02 10.22 3.15
C ALA A 174 0.27 8.72 3.11
N TRP A 175 -0.75 7.94 3.52
CA TRP A 175 -0.73 6.49 3.58
C TRP A 175 -2.09 5.90 3.17
N ALA A 176 -2.11 4.96 2.24
CA ALA A 176 -3.32 4.23 1.87
C ALA A 176 -3.72 3.24 2.97
N VAL A 177 -4.98 3.27 3.38
CA VAL A 177 -5.51 2.43 4.46
C VAL A 177 -5.74 1.00 3.97
N GLU A 178 -5.22 0.02 4.70
CA GLU A 178 -5.45 -1.42 4.42
C GLU A 178 -6.22 -2.08 5.58
N HIS A 179 -5.65 -2.19 6.76
CA HIS A 179 -6.25 -2.88 7.90
C HIS A 179 -6.87 -1.93 8.95
N GLY A 180 -7.20 -0.73 8.54
CA GLY A 180 -7.77 0.30 9.39
C GLY A 180 -6.81 1.47 9.64
N PHE A 181 -7.38 2.58 10.11
CA PHE A 181 -6.56 3.78 10.25
C PHE A 181 -5.74 3.82 11.56
N ALA A 182 -6.02 2.96 12.54
CA ALA A 182 -5.14 2.78 13.70
C ALA A 182 -3.77 2.26 13.25
N GLU A 183 -3.73 1.20 12.42
CA GLU A 183 -2.50 0.70 11.82
C GLU A 183 -1.82 1.76 10.95
N THR A 184 -2.61 2.48 10.16
CA THR A 184 -2.09 3.54 9.28
C THR A 184 -1.38 4.63 10.07
N VAL A 185 -2.02 5.17 11.11
CA VAL A 185 -1.43 6.19 11.98
C VAL A 185 -0.17 5.68 12.69
N MET A 186 -0.20 4.43 13.16
CA MET A 186 0.96 3.78 13.78
C MET A 186 2.15 3.74 12.81
N ASN A 187 1.95 3.26 11.60
CA ASN A 187 2.99 3.18 10.58
C ASN A 187 3.53 4.56 10.19
N MET A 188 2.65 5.57 10.06
CA MET A 188 3.07 6.95 9.77
C MET A 188 3.87 7.58 10.90
N SER A 189 3.69 7.13 12.15
CA SER A 189 4.42 7.60 13.32
C SER A 189 5.83 7.02 13.46
N PHE A 190 6.09 5.83 12.92
CA PHE A 190 7.35 5.10 13.15
C PHE A 190 8.61 5.80 12.60
N GLY A 191 8.51 6.45 11.44
CA GLY A 191 9.69 7.01 10.76
C GLY A 191 10.38 8.12 11.55
N ASN A 192 9.64 9.17 11.87
CA ASN A 192 10.16 10.37 12.54
C ASN A 192 9.84 10.44 14.04
N ARG A 193 9.23 9.39 14.61
CA ARG A 193 8.78 9.37 16.03
C ARG A 193 7.82 10.52 16.37
N ILE A 194 7.05 10.99 15.41
CA ILE A 194 6.01 12.00 15.60
C ILE A 194 4.74 11.29 16.08
N GLY A 195 4.23 11.71 17.22
CA GLY A 195 3.05 11.12 17.82
C GLY A 195 1.77 11.59 17.15
N PHE A 196 0.66 11.03 17.63
CA PHE A 196 -0.68 11.36 17.16
C PHE A 196 -1.66 11.41 18.32
N ALA A 197 -2.50 12.43 18.34
CA ALA A 197 -3.63 12.54 19.28
C ALA A 197 -4.93 12.60 18.49
N MET A 198 -5.82 11.63 18.78
CA MET A 198 -7.15 11.58 18.18
C MET A 198 -8.01 12.76 18.59
N GLY A 199 -8.82 13.27 17.65
CA GLY A 199 -9.85 14.27 17.93
C GLY A 199 -11.02 13.70 18.74
N PRO A 200 -11.72 14.53 19.52
CA PRO A 200 -12.81 14.07 20.41
C PRO A 200 -14.07 13.58 19.68
N ASP A 201 -14.27 14.03 18.44
CA ASP A 201 -15.50 13.78 17.67
C ASP A 201 -15.35 12.65 16.63
N VAL A 202 -14.28 11.86 16.73
CA VAL A 202 -14.05 10.75 15.82
C VAL A 202 -14.78 9.51 16.31
N ASP A 203 -16.00 9.31 15.80
CA ASP A 203 -16.82 8.12 16.04
C ASP A 203 -16.71 7.17 14.84
N THR A 204 -15.66 6.38 14.81
CA THR A 204 -15.49 5.39 13.74
C THR A 204 -14.70 4.19 14.24
N ASN A 205 -14.93 3.05 13.61
CA ASN A 205 -14.21 1.83 13.92
C ASN A 205 -12.77 1.91 13.36
N TRP A 206 -11.78 1.92 14.27
CA TRP A 206 -10.36 2.08 14.00
C TRP A 206 -9.73 0.94 13.22
N TYR A 207 -10.33 -0.24 13.30
CA TYR A 207 -9.80 -1.48 12.76
C TYR A 207 -10.58 -1.95 11.51
N THR A 208 -11.58 -1.19 11.08
CA THR A 208 -12.30 -1.52 9.86
C THR A 208 -11.42 -1.22 8.64
N PRO A 209 -11.25 -2.18 7.73
CA PRO A 209 -10.65 -1.90 6.43
C PRO A 209 -11.45 -0.82 5.70
N TRP A 210 -10.73 0.16 5.17
CA TRP A 210 -11.31 1.25 4.38
C TRP A 210 -10.62 1.26 3.01
N PRO A 211 -10.88 0.26 2.16
CA PRO A 211 -10.28 0.23 0.83
C PRO A 211 -10.57 1.53 0.11
N ARG A 212 -9.60 2.00 -0.69
CA ARG A 212 -9.66 3.29 -1.40
C ARG A 212 -9.45 4.54 -0.54
N SER A 213 -9.41 4.43 0.78
CA SER A 213 -9.23 5.58 1.67
C SER A 213 -7.75 5.84 1.95
N ILE A 214 -7.42 7.11 2.19
CA ILE A 214 -6.03 7.56 2.42
C ILE A 214 -6.01 8.46 3.64
N VAL A 215 -5.11 8.19 4.58
CA VAL A 215 -4.80 9.11 5.68
C VAL A 215 -3.71 10.07 5.22
N ALA A 216 -3.89 11.36 5.50
CA ALA A 216 -2.92 12.39 5.13
C ALA A 216 -2.69 13.40 6.26
N GLU A 217 -1.43 13.79 6.45
CA GLU A 217 -0.99 14.93 7.23
C GLU A 217 -1.04 16.19 6.36
N LEU A 218 -1.77 17.22 6.82
CA LEU A 218 -1.94 18.47 6.09
C LEU A 218 -1.32 19.63 6.87
N THR A 219 -0.90 20.66 6.15
CA THR A 219 -0.36 21.90 6.75
C THR A 219 -1.43 22.82 7.34
N GLU A 220 -2.72 22.58 7.02
CA GLU A 220 -3.85 23.42 7.44
C GLU A 220 -5.14 22.61 7.51
N GLU A 221 -6.11 23.15 8.23
CA GLU A 221 -7.48 22.60 8.27
C GLU A 221 -8.17 22.77 6.91
N ILE A 222 -8.97 21.77 6.54
CA ILE A 222 -9.77 21.80 5.32
C ILE A 222 -11.25 21.52 5.63
N ASP A 223 -12.13 22.03 4.76
CA ASP A 223 -13.55 21.68 4.73
C ASP A 223 -13.84 20.95 3.40
N PHE A 224 -14.01 19.64 3.48
CA PHE A 224 -14.33 18.79 2.33
C PHE A 224 -15.18 17.60 2.79
N PRO A 225 -16.35 17.35 2.17
CA PRO A 225 -17.32 16.35 2.66
C PRO A 225 -16.78 14.92 2.78
N LEU A 226 -15.78 14.56 1.97
CA LEU A 226 -15.14 13.23 1.99
C LEU A 226 -13.82 13.21 2.76
N ALA A 227 -13.56 14.21 3.59
CA ALA A 227 -12.40 14.26 4.48
C ALA A 227 -12.84 14.32 5.94
N ILE A 228 -12.57 13.26 6.69
CA ILE A 228 -12.85 13.18 8.11
C ILE A 228 -11.59 13.57 8.88
N ARG A 229 -11.70 14.58 9.74
CA ARG A 229 -10.60 14.98 10.61
C ARG A 229 -10.39 13.92 11.69
N LEU A 230 -9.26 13.21 11.65
CA LEU A 230 -8.93 12.16 12.62
C LEU A 230 -8.32 12.70 13.91
N GLY A 231 -7.47 13.71 13.81
CA GLY A 231 -6.71 14.21 14.95
C GLY A 231 -5.59 15.16 14.55
N THR A 232 -4.55 15.21 15.38
CA THR A 232 -3.41 16.10 15.22
C THR A 232 -2.12 15.36 15.53
N THR A 233 -1.06 15.60 14.77
CA THR A 233 0.29 15.13 15.08
C THR A 233 0.84 15.81 16.32
N THR A 234 1.63 15.09 17.14
CA THR A 234 2.20 15.61 18.38
C THR A 234 3.71 15.45 18.44
N ALA A 235 4.37 16.34 19.18
CA ALA A 235 5.82 16.26 19.41
C ALA A 235 6.22 15.11 20.34
N GLU A 236 5.31 14.69 21.22
CA GLU A 236 5.56 13.55 22.07
C GLU A 236 5.40 12.24 21.28
N PRO A 237 6.33 11.27 21.40
CA PRO A 237 6.31 10.03 20.63
C PRO A 237 5.30 9.03 21.22
N VAL A 238 4.04 9.43 21.28
CA VAL A 238 2.92 8.66 21.82
C VAL A 238 1.74 8.73 20.86
N ILE A 239 1.08 7.63 20.64
CA ILE A 239 -0.19 7.55 19.91
C ILE A 239 -1.32 7.47 20.94
N THR A 240 -2.27 8.38 20.87
CA THR A 240 -3.45 8.43 21.75
C THR A 240 -4.72 8.27 20.92
N ILE A 241 -5.50 7.25 21.22
CA ILE A 241 -6.74 6.86 20.53
C ILE A 241 -7.80 6.52 21.57
N GLY A 242 -8.95 7.22 21.57
CA GLY A 242 -10.11 6.88 22.38
C GLY A 242 -9.87 6.87 23.90
N GLY A 243 -8.81 7.49 24.40
CA GLY A 243 -8.43 7.49 25.80
C GLY A 243 -7.30 6.52 26.16
N ASP A 244 -6.95 5.61 25.26
CA ASP A 244 -5.77 4.74 25.36
C ASP A 244 -4.56 5.41 24.76
N SER A 245 -3.38 5.14 25.32
CA SER A 245 -2.11 5.69 24.83
C SER A 245 -1.03 4.63 24.79
N ALA A 246 -0.24 4.64 23.72
CA ALA A 246 0.90 3.74 23.58
C ALA A 246 2.15 4.50 23.10
N PRO A 247 3.32 4.31 23.73
CA PRO A 247 4.57 4.83 23.22
C PRO A 247 4.93 4.23 21.84
N ILE A 248 5.41 5.05 20.93
CA ILE A 248 5.78 4.61 19.57
C ILE A 248 6.86 3.53 19.61
N ASP A 249 7.83 3.63 20.51
CA ASP A 249 8.92 2.65 20.61
C ASP A 249 8.43 1.27 21.07
N GLU A 250 7.40 1.19 21.90
CA GLU A 250 6.77 -0.08 22.28
C GLU A 250 6.04 -0.71 21.09
N LEU A 251 5.26 0.09 20.35
CA LEU A 251 4.56 -0.37 19.15
C LEU A 251 5.53 -0.81 18.05
N LEU A 252 6.62 -0.08 17.87
CA LEU A 252 7.65 -0.44 16.90
C LEU A 252 8.35 -1.76 17.29
N ALA A 253 8.70 -1.92 18.57
CA ALA A 253 9.32 -3.16 19.04
C ALA A 253 8.40 -4.38 18.84
N LEU A 254 7.09 -4.22 19.05
CA LEU A 254 6.11 -5.27 18.74
C LEU A 254 6.06 -5.58 17.24
N ASN A 255 6.03 -4.54 16.41
CA ASN A 255 5.96 -4.70 14.95
C ASN A 255 7.22 -5.36 14.36
N GLU A 256 8.40 -4.93 14.78
CA GLU A 256 9.68 -5.50 14.33
C GLU A 256 9.93 -6.89 14.93
N GLY A 257 9.45 -7.16 16.13
CA GLY A 257 9.67 -8.40 16.84
C GLY A 257 8.95 -9.63 16.26
N VAL A 258 7.94 -9.44 15.43
CA VAL A 258 7.10 -10.55 14.91
C VAL A 258 7.92 -11.64 14.19
N LEU A 259 8.93 -11.25 13.44
CA LEU A 259 9.77 -12.18 12.67
C LEU A 259 11.21 -12.25 13.16
N GLU A 260 11.56 -11.55 14.26
CA GLU A 260 12.95 -11.38 14.70
C GLU A 260 13.65 -12.72 14.99
N ASP A 261 12.93 -13.71 15.55
CA ASP A 261 13.47 -15.03 15.85
C ASP A 261 13.79 -15.88 14.60
N VAL A 262 13.12 -15.59 13.48
CA VAL A 262 13.24 -16.33 12.21
C VAL A 262 14.06 -15.54 11.19
N TYR A 263 13.89 -14.22 11.20
CA TYR A 263 14.51 -13.28 10.26
C TYR A 263 15.03 -12.06 11.01
N PRO A 264 16.15 -12.18 11.73
CA PRO A 264 16.68 -11.10 12.55
C PRO A 264 17.00 -9.86 11.71
N THR A 265 16.58 -8.69 12.17
CA THR A 265 16.87 -7.39 11.53
C THR A 265 18.33 -7.02 11.59
N ARG A 266 19.09 -7.61 12.54
CA ARG A 266 20.53 -7.48 12.63
C ARG A 266 21.18 -8.83 12.42
N ALA A 267 22.08 -8.92 11.44
CA ALA A 267 22.96 -10.08 11.34
C ALA A 267 23.74 -10.19 12.65
N GLY A 268 23.80 -11.39 13.22
CA GLY A 268 24.72 -11.68 14.32
C GLY A 268 26.17 -11.33 13.96
N GLU A 269 27.09 -11.37 14.92
CA GLU A 269 28.51 -11.10 14.64
C GLU A 269 28.93 -11.83 13.36
N SER A 270 29.32 -11.07 12.35
CA SER A 270 29.68 -11.63 11.05
C SER A 270 30.87 -12.57 11.25
N ALA A 271 30.70 -13.83 10.87
CA ALA A 271 31.84 -14.69 10.65
C ALA A 271 32.85 -13.96 9.76
N PRO A 272 34.15 -14.06 10.03
CA PRO A 272 35.14 -13.36 9.23
C PRO A 272 34.94 -13.67 7.77
N ALA A 273 34.93 -12.59 6.96
CA ALA A 273 34.62 -12.66 5.53
C ALA A 273 35.50 -13.77 4.89
N ARG A 274 34.87 -14.82 4.40
CA ARG A 274 35.55 -15.79 3.57
C ARG A 274 35.88 -15.11 2.26
N THR A 275 37.16 -15.03 1.96
CA THR A 275 37.60 -14.70 0.61
C THR A 275 37.20 -15.86 -0.30
N LEU A 276 36.15 -15.70 -1.04
CA LEU A 276 35.76 -16.64 -2.09
C LEU A 276 36.58 -16.30 -3.32
N SER A 277 37.49 -17.18 -3.70
CA SER A 277 38.07 -17.14 -5.04
C SER A 277 37.04 -17.79 -5.99
N TRP A 278 36.48 -17.02 -6.88
CA TRP A 278 35.66 -17.55 -7.95
C TRP A 278 36.57 -17.93 -9.10
N ASP A 279 36.80 -19.22 -9.27
CA ASP A 279 37.17 -19.73 -10.58
C ASP A 279 35.90 -19.70 -11.43
N CYS A 280 35.78 -18.67 -12.26
CA CYS A 280 34.66 -18.55 -13.17
C CYS A 280 34.73 -19.71 -14.18
N LEU A 281 33.96 -20.75 -13.93
CA LEU A 281 33.65 -21.74 -14.94
C LEU A 281 32.61 -21.10 -15.89
N LEU A 282 33.10 -20.42 -16.90
CA LEU A 282 32.32 -20.14 -18.08
C LEU A 282 32.03 -21.48 -18.76
N TYR A 283 30.81 -21.99 -18.59
CA TYR A 283 30.33 -23.04 -19.48
C TYR A 283 30.13 -22.41 -20.85
N THR A 284 31.14 -22.54 -21.70
CA THR A 284 30.92 -22.44 -23.14
C THR A 284 30.34 -23.79 -23.52
N SER A 285 29.06 -23.84 -23.82
CA SER A 285 28.50 -24.95 -24.58
C SER A 285 29.07 -24.90 -25.98
N ASP A 286 29.81 -25.91 -26.35
CA ASP A 286 30.12 -26.23 -27.75
C ASP A 286 28.84 -26.59 -28.52
#